data_cab795397c15cca7d52fb29706393c50
#
_entry.id   cab795397c15cca7d52fb29706393c50
#
_cell.length_a   1.000
_cell.length_b   1.000
_cell.length_c   1.000
_cell.angle_alpha   90.00
_cell.angle_beta   90.00
_cell.angle_gamma   90.00
#
_symmetry.space_group_name_H-M   'P 1'
#
loop_
_entity.id
_entity.type
_entity.pdbx_description
1 polymer ?
#
loop_
_entity_poly.entity_id
_entity_poly.type
_entity_poly.pdbx_seq_one_letter_code
_entity_poly.pdbx_strand_id
1 'polypeptide(L)'
;MKITTLNIKNVLGIAQVNVNLPTPVALFAGDNYAGKSSIREAIKAAFLGVSERVVKKKDFGQLVHDNGEDGSVAVLIEGGSAFFTAPDGKQELRHNFTMNQWEPMALALPYCLDIEAFADANAESRRTLLFALTGASAKGSDIAASLKDKGLSDKLIETVTPLLRSGFPAAADFATNKARDAKSDWKAITKETYGHVKAESWAASVPEVDTTAIEQLRNHAEILKGKITTEQTKLGAAEQKLKAWLTHSENREADQATANK
;
A
#
# COMPACT_ATOMS: atom_id res chain seq x y z
N MET A 1 21.32 -25.82 3.48
CA MET A 1 20.82 -27.00 2.76
C MET A 1 21.89 -27.40 1.73
N LYS A 2 22.32 -28.67 1.73
CA LYS A 2 23.34 -29.19 0.80
C LYS A 2 22.74 -30.43 0.12
N ILE A 3 22.88 -30.54 -1.20
CA ILE A 3 22.53 -31.75 -1.94
C ILE A 3 23.62 -32.76 -1.70
N THR A 4 23.26 -33.96 -1.31
CA THR A 4 24.20 -35.07 -1.02
C THR A 4 24.19 -36.13 -2.10
N THR A 5 23.03 -36.37 -2.71
CA THR A 5 22.90 -37.38 -3.78
C THR A 5 21.89 -36.91 -4.81
N LEU A 6 22.17 -37.19 -6.06
CA LEU A 6 21.30 -36.90 -7.19
C LEU A 6 21.07 -38.18 -8.00
N ASN A 7 19.83 -38.62 -8.06
CA ASN A 7 19.40 -39.75 -8.90
C ASN A 7 18.36 -39.25 -9.90
N ILE A 8 18.65 -39.39 -11.18
CA ILE A 8 17.75 -39.03 -12.27
C ILE A 8 17.64 -40.21 -13.20
N LYS A 9 16.43 -40.60 -13.56
CA LYS A 9 16.15 -41.67 -14.50
C LYS A 9 15.11 -41.23 -15.52
N ASN A 10 15.42 -41.37 -16.78
CA ASN A 10 14.52 -41.09 -17.91
C ASN A 10 13.89 -39.69 -17.86
N VAL A 11 14.65 -38.65 -17.62
CA VAL A 11 14.15 -37.27 -17.59
C VAL A 11 14.90 -36.39 -18.61
N LEU A 12 14.16 -35.83 -19.54
CA LEU A 12 14.69 -34.99 -20.64
C LEU A 12 15.83 -35.73 -21.41
N GLY A 13 16.96 -35.07 -21.58
CA GLY A 13 18.12 -35.66 -22.24
C GLY A 13 18.92 -36.67 -21.38
N ILE A 14 18.38 -37.09 -20.23
CA ILE A 14 19.07 -37.99 -19.28
C ILE A 14 18.41 -39.36 -19.26
N ALA A 15 19.12 -40.40 -19.69
CA ALA A 15 18.67 -41.77 -19.48
C ALA A 15 18.86 -42.17 -18.01
N GLN A 16 20.04 -41.97 -17.45
CA GLN A 16 20.34 -42.29 -16.05
C GLN A 16 21.51 -41.45 -15.52
N VAL A 17 21.33 -40.87 -14.36
CA VAL A 17 22.41 -40.22 -13.56
C VAL A 17 22.24 -40.67 -12.11
N ASN A 18 23.34 -41.13 -11.51
CA ASN A 18 23.41 -41.45 -10.10
C ASN A 18 24.75 -40.93 -9.57
N VAL A 19 24.72 -39.82 -8.80
CA VAL A 19 25.93 -39.14 -8.35
C VAL A 19 25.82 -38.80 -6.86
N ASN A 20 26.85 -39.13 -6.11
CA ASN A 20 27.06 -38.64 -4.76
C ASN A 20 27.87 -37.36 -4.81
N LEU A 21 27.42 -36.34 -4.06
CA LEU A 21 28.02 -35.00 -4.01
C LEU A 21 28.63 -34.78 -2.62
N PRO A 22 29.86 -35.23 -2.37
CA PRO A 22 30.48 -35.15 -1.04
C PRO A 22 30.86 -33.72 -0.67
N THR A 23 31.08 -32.87 -1.67
CA THR A 23 31.44 -31.44 -1.49
C THR A 23 30.25 -30.51 -1.72
N PRO A 24 30.23 -29.31 -1.13
CA PRO A 24 29.14 -28.34 -1.35
C PRO A 24 29.13 -27.75 -2.77
N VAL A 25 30.20 -27.93 -3.54
CA VAL A 25 30.33 -27.47 -4.92
C VAL A 25 30.56 -28.64 -5.83
N ALA A 26 29.77 -28.78 -6.87
CA ALA A 26 29.90 -29.81 -7.92
C ALA A 26 29.86 -29.13 -9.29
N LEU A 27 30.78 -29.52 -10.16
CA LEU A 27 30.85 -29.06 -11.55
C LEU A 27 30.39 -30.17 -12.50
N PHE A 28 29.33 -29.91 -13.25
CA PHE A 28 28.91 -30.77 -14.37
C PHE A 28 29.43 -30.19 -15.67
N ALA A 29 30.43 -30.81 -16.25
CA ALA A 29 31.06 -30.39 -17.50
C ALA A 29 30.80 -31.43 -18.60
N GLY A 30 30.82 -30.99 -19.85
CA GLY A 30 30.60 -31.83 -21.03
C GLY A 30 30.23 -31.01 -22.25
N ASP A 31 30.12 -31.66 -23.39
CA ASP A 31 29.77 -31.05 -24.68
C ASP A 31 28.32 -30.53 -24.71
N ASN A 32 28.00 -29.77 -25.74
CA ASN A 32 26.62 -29.37 -25.98
C ASN A 32 25.73 -30.62 -26.13
N TYR A 33 24.51 -30.54 -25.64
CA TYR A 33 23.53 -31.65 -25.60
C TYR A 33 23.87 -32.80 -24.64
N ALA A 34 24.96 -32.72 -23.85
CA ALA A 34 25.30 -33.75 -22.86
C ALA A 34 24.36 -33.81 -21.63
N GLY A 35 23.26 -33.13 -21.64
CA GLY A 35 22.26 -33.17 -20.56
C GLY A 35 22.51 -32.24 -19.37
N LYS A 36 23.48 -31.33 -19.42
CA LYS A 36 23.77 -30.37 -18.31
C LYS A 36 22.56 -29.52 -17.89
N SER A 37 21.85 -28.95 -18.85
CA SER A 37 20.62 -28.20 -18.59
C SER A 37 19.50 -29.07 -18.08
N SER A 38 19.45 -30.34 -18.51
CA SER A 38 18.48 -31.32 -18.03
C SER A 38 18.68 -31.68 -16.55
N ILE A 39 19.94 -31.70 -16.05
CA ILE A 39 20.23 -31.89 -14.62
C ILE A 39 19.65 -30.70 -13.80
N ARG A 40 19.90 -29.47 -14.23
CA ARG A 40 19.35 -28.25 -13.56
C ARG A 40 17.82 -28.31 -13.54
N GLU A 41 17.22 -28.62 -14.67
CA GLU A 41 15.78 -28.73 -14.85
C GLU A 41 15.17 -29.82 -13.95
N ALA A 42 15.82 -30.99 -13.88
CA ALA A 42 15.39 -32.09 -13.03
C ALA A 42 15.43 -31.71 -11.53
N ILE A 43 16.49 -31.06 -11.09
CA ILE A 43 16.60 -30.55 -9.71
C ILE A 43 15.48 -29.52 -9.44
N LYS A 44 15.23 -28.59 -10.37
CA LYS A 44 14.15 -27.62 -10.26
C LYS A 44 12.78 -28.29 -10.16
N ALA A 45 12.52 -29.29 -10.99
CA ALA A 45 11.27 -30.06 -10.93
C ALA A 45 11.10 -30.78 -9.59
N ALA A 46 12.15 -31.37 -9.04
CA ALA A 46 12.09 -32.06 -7.75
C ALA A 46 11.74 -31.15 -6.59
N PHE A 47 12.31 -29.93 -6.55
CA PHE A 47 12.07 -28.99 -5.48
C PHE A 47 10.81 -28.15 -5.64
N LEU A 48 10.46 -27.75 -6.86
CA LEU A 48 9.40 -26.78 -7.13
C LEU A 48 8.16 -27.41 -7.80
N GLY A 49 8.26 -28.64 -8.32
CA GLY A 49 7.17 -29.29 -9.07
C GLY A 49 6.84 -28.60 -10.39
N VAL A 50 7.77 -27.81 -10.94
CA VAL A 50 7.61 -27.05 -12.18
C VAL A 50 8.75 -27.30 -13.14
N SER A 51 8.50 -27.11 -14.42
CA SER A 51 9.50 -27.19 -15.49
C SER A 51 9.50 -25.88 -16.29
N GLU A 52 10.67 -25.47 -16.77
CA GLU A 52 10.80 -24.34 -17.70
C GLU A 52 10.30 -24.69 -19.11
N ARG A 53 10.36 -25.97 -19.47
CA ARG A 53 9.99 -26.45 -20.81
C ARG A 53 8.51 -26.75 -20.96
N VAL A 54 7.85 -27.14 -19.86
CA VAL A 54 6.47 -27.60 -19.88
C VAL A 54 5.68 -26.89 -18.78
N VAL A 55 4.76 -26.04 -19.18
CA VAL A 55 3.98 -25.21 -18.25
C VAL A 55 2.80 -25.97 -17.62
N LYS A 56 2.18 -26.87 -18.37
CA LYS A 56 0.96 -27.57 -17.93
C LYS A 56 1.28 -28.98 -17.48
N LYS A 57 0.80 -29.38 -16.31
CA LYS A 57 1.01 -30.73 -15.76
C LYS A 57 0.58 -31.87 -16.71
N LYS A 58 -0.50 -31.67 -17.46
CA LYS A 58 -0.97 -32.65 -18.45
C LYS A 58 0.05 -32.96 -19.56
N ASP A 59 1.00 -32.08 -19.78
CA ASP A 59 2.00 -32.17 -20.83
C ASP A 59 3.36 -32.67 -20.26
N PHE A 60 3.41 -33.05 -18.97
CA PHE A 60 4.64 -33.54 -18.32
C PHE A 60 5.18 -34.86 -18.89
N GLY A 61 4.38 -35.58 -19.71
CA GLY A 61 4.90 -36.67 -20.55
C GLY A 61 6.06 -36.26 -21.44
N GLN A 62 6.13 -34.98 -21.85
CA GLN A 62 7.25 -34.44 -22.63
C GLN A 62 8.57 -34.31 -21.84
N LEU A 63 8.52 -34.45 -20.53
CA LEU A 63 9.71 -34.50 -19.67
C LEU A 63 10.33 -35.90 -19.59
N VAL A 64 9.62 -36.92 -20.04
CA VAL A 64 10.14 -38.27 -20.07
C VAL A 64 11.12 -38.39 -21.23
N HIS A 65 12.25 -39.06 -21.01
CA HIS A 65 13.25 -39.35 -22.04
C HIS A 65 12.64 -40.23 -23.16
N ASP A 66 13.03 -39.99 -24.40
CA ASP A 66 12.45 -40.63 -25.59
C ASP A 66 12.32 -42.17 -25.56
N ASN A 67 13.17 -42.80 -24.79
CA ASN A 67 13.18 -44.29 -24.64
C ASN A 67 12.55 -44.78 -23.33
N GLY A 68 11.84 -43.92 -22.58
CA GLY A 68 11.25 -44.21 -21.28
C GLY A 68 9.73 -44.14 -21.30
N GLU A 69 9.06 -44.94 -20.49
CA GLU A 69 7.62 -44.80 -20.21
C GLU A 69 7.37 -43.88 -19.03
N ASP A 70 8.31 -43.84 -18.09
CA ASP A 70 8.28 -43.00 -16.87
C ASP A 70 9.64 -42.36 -16.64
N GLY A 71 9.60 -41.20 -15.98
CA GLY A 71 10.77 -40.48 -15.53
C GLY A 71 10.74 -40.20 -14.03
N SER A 72 11.88 -40.25 -13.38
CA SER A 72 11.97 -39.98 -11.95
C SER A 72 13.21 -39.18 -11.58
N VAL A 73 13.05 -38.31 -10.60
CA VAL A 73 14.11 -37.51 -9.98
C VAL A 73 14.07 -37.70 -8.48
N ALA A 74 15.20 -38.03 -7.88
CA ALA A 74 15.36 -38.04 -6.43
C ALA A 74 16.60 -37.21 -6.07
N VAL A 75 16.38 -36.15 -5.29
CA VAL A 75 17.43 -35.30 -4.76
C VAL A 75 17.48 -35.45 -3.24
N LEU A 76 18.55 -36.06 -2.75
CA LEU A 76 18.77 -36.15 -1.30
C LEU A 76 19.54 -34.93 -0.82
N ILE A 77 19.11 -34.39 0.29
CA ILE A 77 19.73 -33.25 0.94
C ILE A 77 20.07 -33.56 2.39
N GLU A 78 20.95 -32.80 2.99
CA GLU A 78 21.16 -32.87 4.44
C GLU A 78 19.86 -32.52 5.15
N GLY A 79 19.23 -33.50 5.80
CA GLY A 79 17.97 -33.32 6.53
C GLY A 79 16.70 -33.50 5.69
N GLY A 80 16.77 -34.09 4.50
CA GLY A 80 15.56 -34.33 3.71
C GLY A 80 15.77 -34.88 2.33
N SER A 81 14.71 -34.89 1.54
CA SER A 81 14.70 -35.36 0.15
C SER A 81 13.60 -34.66 -0.67
N ALA A 82 13.84 -34.50 -1.96
CA ALA A 82 12.88 -34.02 -2.92
C ALA A 82 12.72 -35.06 -4.04
N PHE A 83 11.50 -35.38 -4.42
CA PHE A 83 11.16 -36.34 -5.46
C PHE A 83 10.25 -35.69 -6.49
N PHE A 84 10.41 -36.11 -7.73
CA PHE A 84 9.53 -35.77 -8.83
C PHE A 84 9.36 -36.96 -9.76
N THR A 85 8.16 -37.16 -10.28
CA THR A 85 7.87 -38.18 -11.28
C THR A 85 7.12 -37.60 -12.47
N ALA A 86 7.44 -38.14 -13.67
CA ALA A 86 6.75 -37.82 -14.91
C ALA A 86 6.24 -39.17 -15.51
N PRO A 87 5.08 -39.18 -16.17
CA PRO A 87 4.27 -38.04 -16.63
C PRO A 87 3.31 -37.44 -15.59
N ASP A 88 3.06 -38.10 -14.46
CA ASP A 88 2.02 -37.70 -13.49
C ASP A 88 2.33 -36.38 -12.77
N GLY A 89 3.55 -35.92 -12.81
CA GLY A 89 3.95 -34.66 -12.17
C GLY A 89 3.77 -34.68 -10.66
N LYS A 90 3.92 -35.85 -10.03
CA LYS A 90 3.90 -35.97 -8.59
C LYS A 90 5.21 -35.42 -8.04
N GLN A 91 5.11 -34.50 -7.08
CA GLN A 91 6.23 -33.94 -6.37
C GLN A 91 6.06 -34.23 -4.89
N GLU A 92 7.11 -34.67 -4.25
CA GLU A 92 7.14 -34.91 -2.81
C GLU A 92 8.40 -34.31 -2.20
N LEU A 93 8.22 -33.52 -1.18
CA LEU A 93 9.29 -32.92 -0.43
C LEU A 93 9.20 -33.37 1.03
N ARG A 94 10.23 -34.00 1.53
CA ARG A 94 10.34 -34.48 2.92
C ARG A 94 11.52 -33.80 3.59
N HIS A 95 11.33 -33.26 4.77
CA HIS A 95 12.42 -32.63 5.54
C HIS A 95 12.15 -32.71 7.04
N ASN A 96 13.23 -32.67 7.81
CA ASN A 96 13.21 -32.59 9.28
C ASN A 96 13.54 -31.20 9.83
N PHE A 97 13.55 -30.16 8.98
CA PHE A 97 13.77 -28.79 9.39
C PHE A 97 12.59 -28.27 10.20
N THR A 98 12.86 -27.45 11.22
CA THR A 98 11.82 -26.70 11.93
C THR A 98 11.18 -25.67 10.98
N MET A 99 9.95 -25.23 11.29
CA MET A 99 9.26 -24.22 10.47
C MET A 99 10.08 -22.94 10.30
N ASN A 100 10.74 -22.48 11.37
CA ASN A 100 11.59 -21.29 11.32
C ASN A 100 12.81 -21.44 10.39
N GLN A 101 13.31 -22.65 10.21
CA GLN A 101 14.41 -22.94 9.29
C GLN A 101 13.89 -23.14 7.87
N TRP A 102 12.73 -23.80 7.74
CA TRP A 102 12.18 -24.16 6.44
C TRP A 102 11.59 -22.96 5.68
N GLU A 103 10.84 -22.10 6.34
CA GLU A 103 10.14 -21.00 5.69
C GLU A 103 11.05 -20.06 4.90
N PRO A 104 12.19 -19.57 5.43
CA PRO A 104 13.14 -18.78 4.66
C PRO A 104 13.76 -19.55 3.49
N MET A 105 14.05 -20.84 3.69
CA MET A 105 14.61 -21.68 2.63
C MET A 105 13.60 -21.91 1.51
N ALA A 106 12.34 -22.21 1.83
CA ALA A 106 11.27 -22.39 0.85
C ALA A 106 11.06 -21.15 -0.01
N LEU A 107 11.10 -19.96 0.60
CA LEU A 107 11.03 -18.68 -0.12
C LEU A 107 12.24 -18.44 -1.02
N ALA A 108 13.42 -18.89 -0.62
CA ALA A 108 14.65 -18.69 -1.38
C ALA A 108 14.83 -19.70 -2.54
N LEU A 109 14.26 -20.91 -2.43
CA LEU A 109 14.45 -22.00 -3.39
C LEU A 109 14.21 -21.61 -4.86
N PRO A 110 13.12 -20.92 -5.25
CA PRO A 110 12.90 -20.53 -6.63
C PRO A 110 14.05 -19.68 -7.19
N TYR A 111 14.57 -18.78 -6.40
CA TYR A 111 15.64 -17.84 -6.79
C TYR A 111 17.04 -18.47 -6.74
N CYS A 112 17.25 -19.45 -5.86
CA CYS A 112 18.50 -20.23 -5.85
C CYS A 112 18.61 -21.17 -7.06
N LEU A 113 17.49 -21.70 -7.52
CA LEU A 113 17.43 -22.62 -8.66
C LEU A 113 17.33 -21.88 -10.00
N ASP A 114 16.92 -20.62 -9.96
CA ASP A 114 16.80 -19.73 -11.11
C ASP A 114 17.18 -18.30 -10.71
N ILE A 115 18.42 -17.93 -11.00
CA ILE A 115 18.98 -16.62 -10.64
C ILE A 115 18.31 -15.49 -11.43
N GLU A 116 17.89 -15.76 -12.67
CA GLU A 116 17.19 -14.77 -13.51
C GLU A 116 15.82 -14.42 -12.91
N ALA A 117 15.13 -15.39 -12.30
CA ALA A 117 13.88 -15.16 -11.60
C ALA A 117 13.97 -14.10 -10.48
N PHE A 118 15.14 -13.97 -9.83
CA PHE A 118 15.36 -12.91 -8.84
C PHE A 118 15.52 -11.52 -9.49
N ALA A 119 16.18 -11.46 -10.63
CA ALA A 119 16.35 -10.22 -11.38
C ALA A 119 15.02 -9.70 -11.94
N ASP A 120 14.16 -10.63 -12.38
CA ASP A 120 12.84 -10.32 -12.95
C ASP A 120 11.76 -10.11 -11.89
N ALA A 121 11.99 -10.54 -10.65
CA ALA A 121 11.05 -10.37 -9.56
C ALA A 121 10.75 -8.89 -9.28
N ASN A 122 9.50 -8.58 -8.99
CA ASN A 122 9.11 -7.23 -8.59
C ASN A 122 9.75 -6.83 -7.24
N ALA A 123 9.75 -5.53 -6.95
CA ALA A 123 10.39 -4.98 -5.75
C ALA A 123 9.81 -5.54 -4.44
N GLU A 124 8.52 -5.90 -4.43
CA GLU A 124 7.85 -6.46 -3.25
C GLU A 124 8.30 -7.90 -2.98
N SER A 125 8.36 -8.75 -4.00
CA SER A 125 8.84 -10.12 -3.89
C SER A 125 10.30 -10.18 -3.46
N ARG A 126 11.17 -9.33 -4.04
CA ARG A 126 12.58 -9.21 -3.63
C ARG A 126 12.71 -8.77 -2.18
N ARG A 127 11.92 -7.80 -1.75
CA ARG A 127 11.92 -7.31 -0.37
C ARG A 127 11.48 -8.41 0.59
N THR A 128 10.38 -9.11 0.30
CA THR A 128 9.86 -10.22 1.13
C THR A 128 10.91 -11.30 1.32
N LEU A 129 11.59 -11.70 0.24
CA LEU A 129 12.69 -12.67 0.32
C LEU A 129 13.83 -12.16 1.20
N LEU A 130 14.29 -10.93 1.00
CA LEU A 130 15.40 -10.37 1.78
C LEU A 130 15.06 -10.26 3.27
N PHE A 131 13.83 -9.87 3.62
CA PHE A 131 13.39 -9.84 5.02
C PHE A 131 13.33 -11.26 5.62
N ALA A 132 12.83 -12.25 4.88
CA ALA A 132 12.79 -13.63 5.36
C ALA A 132 14.21 -14.20 5.58
N LEU A 133 15.16 -13.91 4.69
CA LEU A 133 16.54 -14.39 4.79
C LEU A 133 17.33 -13.69 5.91
N THR A 134 17.09 -12.41 6.14
CA THR A 134 17.81 -11.64 7.17
C THR A 134 17.19 -11.74 8.56
N GLY A 135 15.99 -12.33 8.67
CA GLY A 135 15.23 -12.35 9.91
C GLY A 135 14.76 -10.96 10.35
N ALA A 136 14.90 -9.96 9.49
CA ALA A 136 14.44 -8.60 9.77
C ALA A 136 12.91 -8.59 9.85
N SER A 137 12.37 -8.43 11.04
CA SER A 137 10.94 -8.24 11.22
C SER A 137 10.63 -6.76 11.36
N ALA A 138 9.79 -6.26 10.46
CA ALA A 138 9.25 -4.91 10.57
C ALA A 138 8.06 -4.91 11.55
N LYS A 139 8.27 -5.34 12.81
CA LYS A 139 7.23 -5.20 13.84
C LYS A 139 6.98 -3.71 14.09
N GLY A 140 5.72 -3.31 14.18
CA GLY A 140 5.35 -1.91 14.40
C GLY A 140 6.00 -1.30 15.66
N SER A 141 6.24 -2.11 16.69
CA SER A 141 6.99 -1.71 17.90
C SER A 141 8.43 -1.30 17.63
N ASP A 142 9.14 -2.09 16.80
CA ASP A 142 10.57 -1.88 16.52
C ASP A 142 10.75 -0.66 15.63
N ILE A 143 9.79 -0.44 14.72
CA ILE A 143 9.75 0.73 13.86
C ILE A 143 9.46 1.99 14.69
N ALA A 144 8.48 1.93 15.60
CA ALA A 144 8.14 3.03 16.48
C ALA A 144 9.35 3.45 17.35
N ALA A 145 10.07 2.48 17.92
CA ALA A 145 11.30 2.74 18.65
C ALA A 145 12.37 3.42 17.78
N SER A 146 12.61 2.91 16.59
CA SER A 146 13.59 3.50 15.64
C SER A 146 13.19 4.91 15.19
N LEU A 147 11.89 5.20 15.04
CA LEU A 147 11.39 6.53 14.69
C LEU A 147 11.59 7.51 15.84
N LYS A 148 11.39 7.04 17.08
CA LYS A 148 11.61 7.83 18.31
C LYS A 148 13.09 8.17 18.48
N ASP A 149 13.98 7.22 18.28
CA ASP A 149 15.43 7.41 18.30
C ASP A 149 15.92 8.45 17.26
N LYS A 150 15.18 8.55 16.14
CA LYS A 150 15.42 9.57 15.09
C LYS A 150 14.79 10.92 15.38
N GLY A 151 14.18 11.10 16.56
CA GLY A 151 13.64 12.38 17.03
C GLY A 151 12.24 12.71 16.52
N LEU A 152 11.47 11.73 16.01
CA LEU A 152 10.07 11.96 15.67
C LEU A 152 9.22 12.07 16.94
N SER A 153 8.25 12.99 16.93
CA SER A 153 7.31 13.16 18.04
C SER A 153 6.37 11.95 18.16
N ASP A 154 5.96 11.63 19.39
CA ASP A 154 5.06 10.49 19.66
C ASP A 154 3.74 10.62 18.87
N LYS A 155 3.21 11.83 18.69
CA LYS A 155 2.00 12.11 17.90
C LYS A 155 2.14 11.72 16.43
N LEU A 156 3.31 11.95 15.82
CA LEU A 156 3.59 11.52 14.44
C LEU A 156 3.75 10.01 14.36
N ILE A 157 4.39 9.39 15.34
CA ILE A 157 4.56 7.93 15.43
C ILE A 157 3.20 7.25 15.54
N GLU A 158 2.29 7.74 16.38
CA GLU A 158 0.92 7.22 16.50
C GLU A 158 0.14 7.33 15.19
N THR A 159 0.35 8.40 14.43
CA THR A 159 -0.31 8.59 13.14
C THR A 159 0.21 7.65 12.06
N VAL A 160 1.52 7.37 12.05
CA VAL A 160 2.17 6.55 11.00
C VAL A 160 2.07 5.06 11.31
N THR A 161 2.11 4.64 12.57
CA THR A 161 2.12 3.23 12.98
C THR A 161 0.95 2.40 12.41
N PRO A 162 -0.31 2.87 12.39
CA PRO A 162 -1.40 2.12 11.76
C PRO A 162 -1.22 1.90 10.26
N LEU A 163 -0.57 2.85 9.58
CA LEU A 163 -0.36 2.81 8.13
C LEU A 163 0.70 1.78 7.73
N LEU A 164 1.61 1.46 8.66
CA LEU A 164 2.62 0.43 8.44
C LEU A 164 2.02 -0.97 8.25
N ARG A 165 0.77 -1.20 8.71
CA ARG A 165 0.02 -2.43 8.43
C ARG A 165 -0.27 -2.62 6.94
N SER A 166 -0.41 -1.53 6.20
CA SER A 166 -0.59 -1.52 4.75
C SER A 166 0.75 -1.49 3.98
N GLY A 167 1.87 -1.56 4.70
CA GLY A 167 3.22 -1.57 4.16
C GLY A 167 3.90 -0.20 4.14
N PHE A 168 5.22 -0.21 4.06
CA PHE A 168 6.05 1.00 4.03
C PHE A 168 5.71 1.98 2.89
N PRO A 169 5.42 1.54 1.65
CA PRO A 169 5.06 2.46 0.57
C PRO A 169 3.82 3.29 0.92
N ALA A 170 2.76 2.67 1.44
CA ALA A 170 1.54 3.38 1.80
C ALA A 170 1.78 4.42 2.92
N ALA A 171 2.61 4.09 3.90
CA ALA A 171 3.00 5.02 4.96
C ALA A 171 3.85 6.20 4.41
N ALA A 172 4.77 5.92 3.48
CA ALA A 172 5.59 6.94 2.84
C ALA A 172 4.76 7.89 1.96
N ASP A 173 3.83 7.34 1.18
CA ASP A 173 2.90 8.12 0.34
C ASP A 173 2.01 9.01 1.19
N PHE A 174 1.48 8.48 2.30
CA PHE A 174 0.70 9.28 3.25
C PHE A 174 1.52 10.44 3.83
N ALA A 175 2.74 10.17 4.30
CA ALA A 175 3.63 11.20 4.85
C ALA A 175 3.97 12.27 3.80
N THR A 176 4.23 11.85 2.56
CA THR A 176 4.52 12.75 1.43
C THR A 176 3.33 13.64 1.10
N ASN A 177 2.13 13.05 1.04
CA ASN A 177 0.90 13.80 0.78
C ASN A 177 0.62 14.81 1.91
N LYS A 178 0.74 14.41 3.17
CA LYS A 178 0.60 15.32 4.32
C LYS A 178 1.61 16.48 4.30
N ALA A 179 2.85 16.20 3.95
CA ALA A 179 3.87 17.25 3.81
C ALA A 179 3.54 18.21 2.66
N ARG A 180 2.99 17.70 1.55
CA ARG A 180 2.54 18.52 0.42
C ARG A 180 1.36 19.42 0.82
N ASP A 181 0.38 18.84 1.50
CA ASP A 181 -0.82 19.57 1.96
C ASP A 181 -0.41 20.70 2.94
N ALA A 182 0.43 20.38 3.93
CA ALA A 182 0.94 21.38 4.87
C ALA A 182 1.72 22.51 4.18
N LYS A 183 2.50 22.21 3.13
CA LYS A 183 3.18 23.24 2.32
C LYS A 183 2.19 24.09 1.51
N SER A 184 1.11 23.47 1.03
CA SER A 184 0.04 24.19 0.32
C SER A 184 -0.69 25.14 1.25
N ASP A 185 -1.06 24.67 2.45
CA ASP A 185 -1.70 25.48 3.49
C ASP A 185 -0.81 26.64 3.94
N TRP A 186 0.49 26.38 4.13
CA TRP A 186 1.47 27.43 4.40
C TRP A 186 1.42 28.52 3.32
N LYS A 187 1.51 28.12 2.05
CA LYS A 187 1.47 29.07 0.92
C LYS A 187 0.14 29.82 0.84
N ALA A 188 -0.97 29.16 1.16
CA ALA A 188 -2.29 29.79 1.17
C ALA A 188 -2.40 30.89 2.24
N ILE A 189 -1.85 30.63 3.43
CA ILE A 189 -1.90 31.57 4.58
C ILE A 189 -0.86 32.69 4.45
N THR A 190 0.39 32.33 4.16
CA THR A 190 1.51 33.27 4.20
C THR A 190 1.77 33.95 2.87
N LYS A 191 1.21 33.44 1.75
CA LYS A 191 1.54 33.79 0.36
C LYS A 191 2.98 33.53 -0.05
N GLU A 192 3.75 32.86 0.81
CA GLU A 192 5.16 32.53 0.59
C GLU A 192 5.36 31.04 0.33
N THR A 193 6.41 30.68 -0.42
CA THR A 193 6.76 29.28 -0.64
C THR A 193 7.53 28.76 0.57
N TYR A 194 7.07 27.64 1.15
CA TYR A 194 7.76 26.98 2.25
C TYR A 194 9.22 26.68 1.91
N GLY A 195 10.14 27.10 2.79
CA GLY A 195 11.58 26.93 2.61
C GLY A 195 12.35 28.19 2.22
N HIS A 196 11.68 29.26 1.78
CA HIS A 196 12.29 30.59 1.58
C HIS A 196 12.44 31.36 2.88
N VAL A 197 11.41 31.28 3.74
CA VAL A 197 11.45 31.84 5.10
C VAL A 197 11.33 30.66 6.06
N LYS A 198 12.20 30.61 7.09
CA LYS A 198 12.09 29.60 8.13
C LYS A 198 10.79 29.85 8.91
N ALA A 199 9.98 28.80 9.10
CA ALA A 199 8.72 28.90 9.83
C ALA A 199 8.87 29.50 11.23
N GLU A 200 10.01 29.29 11.88
CA GLU A 200 10.37 29.82 13.20
C GLU A 200 10.61 31.34 13.21
N SER A 201 10.99 31.93 12.10
CA SER A 201 11.26 33.36 11.95
C SER A 201 10.14 34.12 11.24
N TRP A 202 9.10 33.42 10.78
CA TRP A 202 7.98 34.05 10.12
C TRP A 202 7.05 34.72 11.15
N ALA A 203 6.76 36.00 10.95
CA ALA A 203 5.77 36.72 11.73
C ALA A 203 4.68 37.24 10.78
N ALA A 204 3.42 37.08 11.17
CA ALA A 204 2.32 37.66 10.41
C ALA A 204 2.43 39.16 10.40
N SER A 205 2.42 39.77 9.22
CA SER A 205 2.17 41.20 9.11
C SER A 205 0.70 41.44 9.46
N VAL A 206 0.44 41.91 10.66
CA VAL A 206 -0.89 42.38 11.05
C VAL A 206 -1.06 43.72 10.38
N PRO A 207 -2.01 43.90 9.43
CA PRO A 207 -2.28 45.24 8.92
C PRO A 207 -2.69 46.11 10.10
N GLU A 208 -2.16 47.35 10.18
CA GLU A 208 -2.63 48.33 11.14
C GLU A 208 -4.13 48.50 10.95
N VAL A 209 -4.87 48.00 11.91
CA VAL A 209 -6.33 48.14 11.90
C VAL A 209 -6.63 49.57 12.34
N ASP A 210 -7.17 50.34 11.42
CA ASP A 210 -7.66 51.68 11.76
C ASP A 210 -8.88 51.56 12.69
N THR A 211 -8.58 51.51 13.99
CA THR A 211 -9.59 51.42 15.05
C THR A 211 -10.58 52.58 15.03
N THR A 212 -10.13 53.74 14.58
CA THR A 212 -10.97 54.94 14.45
C THR A 212 -12.00 54.79 13.34
N ALA A 213 -11.61 54.21 12.20
CA ALA A 213 -12.54 53.92 11.11
C ALA A 213 -13.59 52.87 11.53
N ILE A 214 -13.20 51.85 12.31
CA ILE A 214 -14.13 50.86 12.84
C ILE A 214 -15.12 51.48 13.82
N GLU A 215 -14.68 52.35 14.71
CA GLU A 215 -15.56 53.03 15.65
C GLU A 215 -16.54 53.97 14.93
N GLN A 216 -16.09 54.69 13.90
CA GLN A 216 -16.96 55.53 13.07
C GLN A 216 -18.04 54.70 12.36
N LEU A 217 -17.66 53.56 11.79
CA LEU A 217 -18.63 52.64 11.15
C LEU A 217 -19.63 52.03 12.15
N ARG A 218 -19.20 51.71 13.35
CA ARG A 218 -20.09 51.24 14.43
C ARG A 218 -21.10 52.33 14.84
N ASN A 219 -20.62 53.53 15.05
CA ASN A 219 -21.48 54.68 15.40
C ASN A 219 -22.49 54.98 14.29
N HIS A 220 -22.06 54.91 13.03
CA HIS A 220 -22.95 55.09 11.89
C HIS A 220 -24.01 53.97 11.81
N ALA A 221 -23.63 52.72 12.06
CA ALA A 221 -24.57 51.59 12.12
C ALA A 221 -25.62 51.76 13.24
N GLU A 222 -25.24 52.26 14.40
CA GLU A 222 -26.17 52.55 15.51
C GLU A 222 -27.15 53.67 15.15
N ILE A 223 -26.69 54.74 14.52
CA ILE A 223 -27.54 55.83 14.03
C ILE A 223 -28.57 55.33 13.01
N LEU A 224 -28.11 54.50 12.07
CA LEU A 224 -28.98 53.87 11.06
C LEU A 224 -30.02 52.95 11.68
N LYS A 225 -29.64 52.12 12.65
CA LYS A 225 -30.59 51.28 13.42
C LYS A 225 -31.67 52.16 14.10
N GLY A 226 -31.27 53.22 14.75
CA GLY A 226 -32.23 54.16 15.36
C GLY A 226 -33.21 54.76 14.36
N LYS A 227 -32.72 55.15 13.17
CA LYS A 227 -33.59 55.68 12.10
C LYS A 227 -34.57 54.61 11.60
N ILE A 228 -34.09 53.36 11.37
CA ILE A 228 -34.95 52.24 10.95
C ILE A 228 -36.05 51.98 11.96
N THR A 229 -35.73 51.95 13.26
CA THR A 229 -36.74 51.76 14.32
C THR A 229 -37.78 52.88 14.32
N THR A 230 -37.34 54.12 14.13
CA THR A 230 -38.25 55.27 14.06
C THR A 230 -39.18 55.21 12.86
N GLU A 231 -38.67 54.84 11.70
CA GLU A 231 -39.51 54.73 10.49
C GLU A 231 -40.41 53.50 10.57
N GLN A 232 -40.00 52.42 11.16
CA GLN A 232 -40.88 51.25 11.43
C GLN A 232 -42.03 51.61 12.35
N THR A 233 -41.79 52.44 13.39
CA THR A 233 -42.86 52.90 14.28
C THR A 233 -43.82 53.81 13.52
N LYS A 234 -43.37 54.73 12.67
CA LYS A 234 -44.22 55.57 11.82
C LYS A 234 -45.06 54.74 10.84
N LEU A 235 -44.42 53.72 10.21
CA LEU A 235 -45.09 52.80 9.31
C LEU A 235 -46.22 52.05 10.02
N GLY A 236 -45.93 51.47 11.18
CA GLY A 236 -46.96 50.78 11.97
C GLY A 236 -48.13 51.69 12.41
N ALA A 237 -47.82 52.92 12.78
CA ALA A 237 -48.89 53.90 13.08
C ALA A 237 -49.69 54.30 11.84
N ALA A 238 -49.08 54.39 10.67
CA ALA A 238 -49.76 54.67 9.41
C ALA A 238 -50.67 53.47 8.97
N GLU A 239 -50.16 52.25 9.12
CA GLU A 239 -50.94 51.02 8.84
C GLU A 239 -52.13 50.90 9.76
N GLN A 240 -52.01 51.20 11.05
CA GLN A 240 -53.13 51.21 11.96
C GLN A 240 -54.20 52.28 11.57
N LYS A 241 -53.77 53.49 11.18
CA LYS A 241 -54.70 54.52 10.68
C LYS A 241 -55.41 54.08 9.40
N LEU A 242 -54.67 53.48 8.49
CA LEU A 242 -55.28 52.96 7.25
C LEU A 242 -56.30 51.87 7.53
N LYS A 243 -55.97 50.92 8.41
CA LYS A 243 -56.88 49.86 8.82
C LYS A 243 -58.16 50.41 9.47
N ALA A 244 -58.05 51.37 10.38
CA ALA A 244 -59.19 52.04 11.00
C ALA A 244 -60.05 52.78 9.98
N TRP A 245 -59.43 53.44 8.99
CA TRP A 245 -60.16 54.10 7.93
C TRP A 245 -60.89 53.12 7.01
N LEU A 246 -60.30 52.02 6.62
CA LEU A 246 -60.92 50.97 5.83
C LEU A 246 -62.17 50.36 6.58
N THR A 247 -62.00 50.01 7.84
CA THR A 247 -63.08 49.50 8.66
C THR A 247 -64.22 50.50 8.77
N HIS A 248 -63.93 51.77 8.91
CA HIS A 248 -64.92 52.82 8.96
C HIS A 248 -65.62 53.04 7.61
N SER A 249 -64.94 52.89 6.49
CA SER A 249 -65.50 53.01 5.16
C SER A 249 -66.45 51.81 4.86
N GLU A 250 -66.03 50.57 5.19
CA GLU A 250 -66.85 49.36 5.06
C GLU A 250 -68.15 49.44 5.88
N ASN A 251 -68.05 49.94 7.12
CA ASN A 251 -69.23 50.11 7.95
C ASN A 251 -70.22 51.15 7.37
N ARG A 252 -69.73 52.27 6.82
CA ARG A 252 -70.53 53.27 6.15
C ARG A 252 -71.26 52.76 4.90
N GLU A 253 -70.54 51.93 4.10
CA GLU A 253 -71.18 51.28 2.93
C GLU A 253 -72.22 50.28 3.34
N ALA A 254 -72.01 49.51 4.43
CA ALA A 254 -72.96 48.57 4.98
C ALA A 254 -74.22 49.30 5.54
N ASP A 255 -74.03 50.44 6.24
CA ASP A 255 -75.11 51.25 6.75
C ASP A 255 -75.89 51.92 5.61
N GLN A 256 -75.30 52.38 4.54
CA GLN A 256 -76.01 52.90 3.35
C GLN A 256 -76.73 51.80 2.60
N ALA A 257 -76.22 50.58 2.52
CA ALA A 257 -76.91 49.45 1.89
C ALA A 257 -78.12 49.00 2.69
N THR A 258 -78.10 49.16 4.03
CA THR A 258 -79.26 48.89 4.92
C THR A 258 -80.34 50.01 4.89
N ALA A 259 -79.94 51.25 4.70
CA ALA A 259 -80.84 52.41 4.62
C ALA A 259 -81.59 52.47 3.26
N ASN A 260 -81.06 51.81 2.22
CA ASN A 260 -81.67 51.76 0.88
C ASN A 260 -82.54 50.52 0.62
N LYS A 261 -82.79 49.70 1.64
CA LYS A 261 -83.75 48.61 1.67
C LYS A 261 -85.00 49.01 2.40
#